data_39773b073d47e31f58cb2301deb18700
#
_entry.id   39773b073d47e31f58cb2301deb18700
#
_cell.length_a   1.000
_cell.length_b   1.000
_cell.length_c   1.000
_cell.angle_alpha   90.00
_cell.angle_beta   90.00
_cell.angle_gamma   90.00
#
_symmetry.space_group_name_H-M   'P 1'
#
loop_
_entity.id
_entity.type
_entity.pdbx_description
1 polymer ?
#
loop_
_entity_poly.entity_id
_entity_poly.type
_entity_poly.pdbx_seq_one_letter_code
_entity_poly.pdbx_strand_id
1 'polypeptide(L)'
;MKNNNLLTVKKLEVYLTNSLKSSALLNNISFQISKNQIVGLVGESGSGKSLTALSILNLLNNKTYNSSGEILFNNKNILELSLNELQKIRGNDISMIFQEPMSALNPTMNIGGQLIEICKRHLDLNDDEIIKKINLLIKKVRLDDIKNLLKKYPHEISGGQKQRVMIAMSLLCNPSLLIADEPTTALDVTVQKEIIQLIKDLQKSENLSVLFISHDLALVRKLADKIIIIKEGSIVEEGPANNLFEKAKDPYTKALFSVRPSKKIRLEELPTIEKMHNNNFAAKIVTAKNRKKGREKIYSKPPILTIVNINKSYISKLGIFSKEDQFKALQKINLELYEGETLGLVGESGCGKTTLAKTILQIEKSESGSIIYKGTELTKLSSNEFKKFRRDIQLIFQDPYSSLNPKINVCDTIIEPIKYYKILTNKKDLINRAIELLEDVGLTSEFLRRYPHELSGGQRQRVGIARAISLNPKIIICDEAVSALDVSVQAQVLNLLNKLKTKYNFTYIFISHDLSVVKHMCDNILVMNKGLIEESGDPDKIFVKPKKKYTKKLIQAIP
;
A
#
# COMPACT_ATOMS: atom_id res chain seq x y z
N MET A 1 23.85 26.86 25.80
CA MET A 1 23.41 25.50 25.39
C MET A 1 23.76 25.32 23.92
N LYS A 2 24.62 24.37 23.54
CA LYS A 2 24.94 24.11 22.13
C LYS A 2 23.64 23.74 21.41
N ASN A 3 23.33 24.51 20.36
CA ASN A 3 22.13 24.26 19.52
C ASN A 3 22.26 22.88 18.87
N ASN A 4 21.59 21.88 19.41
CA ASN A 4 21.70 20.47 18.97
C ASN A 4 20.81 20.15 17.76
N ASN A 5 20.18 21.21 17.18
CA ASN A 5 19.28 21.06 16.05
C ASN A 5 20.06 20.93 14.75
N LEU A 6 19.78 19.84 14.02
CA LEU A 6 20.34 19.59 12.69
C LEU A 6 19.53 20.32 11.61
N LEU A 7 18.19 20.19 11.70
CA LEU A 7 17.23 20.84 10.81
C LEU A 7 16.24 21.66 11.61
N THR A 8 15.96 22.89 11.18
CA THR A 8 14.90 23.74 11.72
C THR A 8 14.08 24.31 10.57
N VAL A 9 12.80 23.99 10.55
CA VAL A 9 11.82 24.56 9.62
C VAL A 9 11.04 25.62 10.39
N LYS A 10 10.92 26.84 9.83
CA LYS A 10 10.20 27.95 10.46
C LYS A 10 9.24 28.57 9.46
N LYS A 11 7.96 28.57 9.82
CA LYS A 11 6.88 29.23 9.09
C LYS A 11 6.88 28.89 7.59
N LEU A 12 7.16 27.63 7.25
CA LEU A 12 7.17 27.21 5.86
C LEU A 12 5.75 27.25 5.30
N GLU A 13 5.59 28.00 4.21
CA GLU A 13 4.37 28.06 3.41
C GLU A 13 4.69 27.64 1.98
N VAL A 14 3.79 26.90 1.36
CA VAL A 14 3.86 26.50 -0.05
C VAL A 14 2.49 26.65 -0.69
N TYR A 15 2.43 27.31 -1.83
CA TYR A 15 1.21 27.53 -2.62
C TYR A 15 1.49 27.43 -4.13
N LEU A 16 0.45 27.19 -4.91
CA LEU A 16 0.56 27.17 -6.37
C LEU A 16 0.77 28.59 -6.91
N THR A 17 1.67 28.76 -7.87
CA THR A 17 2.07 30.06 -8.44
C THR A 17 0.88 30.89 -8.93
N ASN A 18 -0.17 30.23 -9.46
CA ASN A 18 -1.36 30.88 -10.02
C ASN A 18 -2.57 30.90 -9.06
N SER A 19 -2.40 30.55 -7.78
CA SER A 19 -3.48 30.54 -6.80
C SER A 19 -3.38 31.73 -5.84
N LEU A 20 -4.54 32.17 -5.32
CA LEU A 20 -4.59 33.14 -4.22
C LEU A 20 -3.88 32.54 -2.98
N LYS A 21 -3.19 33.36 -2.19
CA LYS A 21 -2.54 32.94 -0.94
C LYS A 21 -3.45 32.18 0.05
N SER A 22 -4.77 32.34 -0.10
CA SER A 22 -5.78 31.61 0.68
C SER A 22 -5.85 30.11 0.43
N SER A 23 -5.18 29.59 -0.60
CA SER A 23 -5.13 28.16 -0.96
C SER A 23 -3.73 27.58 -0.77
N ALA A 24 -3.08 27.89 0.36
CA ALA A 24 -1.77 27.34 0.71
C ALA A 24 -1.86 25.80 0.85
N LEU A 25 -0.94 25.10 0.18
CA LEU A 25 -0.79 23.64 0.29
C LEU A 25 -0.05 23.25 1.58
N LEU A 26 0.89 24.11 2.02
CA LEU A 26 1.47 24.08 3.36
C LEU A 26 1.29 25.45 3.99
N ASN A 27 0.85 25.46 5.25
CA ASN A 27 0.51 26.67 5.97
C ASN A 27 1.23 26.70 7.32
N ASN A 28 2.18 27.65 7.45
CA ASN A 28 2.92 27.94 8.68
C ASN A 28 3.56 26.70 9.36
N ILE A 29 4.14 25.80 8.57
CA ILE A 29 4.81 24.59 9.09
C ILE A 29 6.08 24.98 9.84
N SER A 30 6.17 24.61 11.11
CA SER A 30 7.33 24.89 11.96
C SER A 30 7.66 23.68 12.83
N PHE A 31 8.89 23.13 12.70
CA PHE A 31 9.37 22.01 13.51
C PHE A 31 10.89 21.92 13.49
N GLN A 32 11.44 21.05 14.36
CA GLN A 32 12.88 20.84 14.48
C GLN A 32 13.21 19.36 14.55
N ILE A 33 14.37 19.01 13.99
CA ILE A 33 14.99 17.68 14.08
C ILE A 33 16.37 17.86 14.72
N SER A 34 16.59 17.19 15.84
CA SER A 34 17.88 17.17 16.51
C SER A 34 18.81 16.12 15.89
N LYS A 35 20.11 16.25 16.13
CA LYS A 35 21.09 15.22 15.73
C LYS A 35 20.75 13.88 16.37
N ASN A 36 20.90 12.82 15.59
CA ASN A 36 20.63 11.43 16.01
C ASN A 36 19.18 11.17 16.44
N GLN A 37 18.22 11.98 15.98
CA GLN A 37 16.81 11.85 16.30
C GLN A 37 16.03 11.24 15.13
N ILE A 38 15.04 10.41 15.43
CA ILE A 38 14.04 9.95 14.47
C ILE A 38 12.75 10.73 14.71
N VAL A 39 12.35 11.54 13.74
CA VAL A 39 11.09 12.31 13.77
C VAL A 39 10.11 11.68 12.78
N GLY A 40 8.94 11.27 13.25
CA GLY A 40 7.84 10.78 12.42
C GLY A 40 6.96 11.94 11.95
N LEU A 41 6.72 12.08 10.65
CA LEU A 41 5.75 12.99 10.07
C LEU A 41 4.55 12.20 9.55
N VAL A 42 3.37 12.42 10.14
CA VAL A 42 2.20 11.56 9.96
C VAL A 42 0.96 12.39 9.60
N GLY A 43 0.09 11.83 8.79
CA GLY A 43 -1.17 12.44 8.36
C GLY A 43 -1.80 11.66 7.22
N GLU A 44 -3.00 12.06 6.79
CA GLU A 44 -3.69 11.44 5.65
C GLU A 44 -2.98 11.74 4.32
N SER A 45 -3.33 11.00 3.25
CA SER A 45 -2.88 11.30 1.89
C SER A 45 -3.31 12.72 1.51
N GLY A 46 -2.42 13.47 0.87
CA GLY A 46 -2.69 14.87 0.53
C GLY A 46 -2.54 15.87 1.69
N SER A 47 -2.17 15.45 2.90
CA SER A 47 -1.98 16.38 4.03
C SER A 47 -0.75 17.28 3.93
N GLY A 48 0.15 17.06 2.95
CA GLY A 48 1.36 17.88 2.73
C GLY A 48 2.68 17.22 3.15
N LYS A 49 2.70 15.94 3.57
CA LYS A 49 3.91 15.23 4.03
C LYS A 49 5.04 15.22 3.01
N SER A 50 4.79 14.68 1.82
CA SER A 50 5.78 14.61 0.74
C SER A 50 6.16 16.01 0.23
N LEU A 51 5.19 16.95 0.23
CA LEU A 51 5.47 18.34 -0.12
C LEU A 51 6.44 18.98 0.86
N THR A 52 6.30 18.70 2.16
CA THR A 52 7.25 19.14 3.20
C THR A 52 8.65 18.54 2.96
N ALA A 53 8.74 17.24 2.63
CA ALA A 53 10.00 16.58 2.32
C ALA A 53 10.71 17.21 1.11
N LEU A 54 9.97 17.43 0.03
CA LEU A 54 10.50 18.06 -1.20
C LEU A 54 10.91 19.51 -0.96
N SER A 55 10.19 20.24 -0.08
CA SER A 55 10.55 21.61 0.31
C SER A 55 11.90 21.65 1.06
N ILE A 56 12.15 20.70 1.98
CA ILE A 56 13.41 20.59 2.72
C ILE A 56 14.60 20.41 1.76
N LEU A 57 14.40 19.70 0.67
CA LEU A 57 15.43 19.54 -0.36
C LEU A 57 15.41 20.63 -1.43
N ASN A 58 14.48 21.60 -1.34
CA ASN A 58 14.24 22.62 -2.36
C ASN A 58 14.08 21.99 -3.78
N LEU A 59 13.30 20.89 -3.86
CA LEU A 59 13.04 20.14 -5.10
C LEU A 59 11.71 20.53 -5.77
N LEU A 60 10.96 21.45 -5.18
CA LEU A 60 9.71 21.94 -5.77
C LEU A 60 10.00 22.75 -7.03
N ASN A 61 9.19 22.55 -8.06
CA ASN A 61 9.32 23.30 -9.31
C ASN A 61 8.83 24.74 -9.12
N ASN A 62 9.72 25.71 -9.16
CA ASN A 62 9.43 27.13 -8.94
C ASN A 62 8.45 27.73 -9.98
N LYS A 63 8.22 27.08 -11.14
CA LYS A 63 7.18 27.47 -12.09
C LYS A 63 5.77 27.11 -11.60
N THR A 64 5.67 26.12 -10.74
CA THR A 64 4.39 25.58 -10.25
C THR A 64 4.14 25.94 -8.79
N TYR A 65 5.19 26.03 -7.99
CA TYR A 65 5.11 26.25 -6.55
C TYR A 65 5.91 27.48 -6.12
N ASN A 66 5.36 28.26 -5.21
CA ASN A 66 6.04 29.29 -4.46
C ASN A 66 6.19 28.85 -3.01
N SER A 67 7.40 29.02 -2.44
CA SER A 67 7.72 28.69 -1.06
C SER A 67 8.19 29.94 -0.31
N SER A 68 7.76 30.09 0.95
CA SER A 68 8.22 31.14 1.87
C SER A 68 8.51 30.55 3.25
N GLY A 69 9.21 31.32 4.11
CA GLY A 69 9.70 30.88 5.41
C GLY A 69 11.19 30.56 5.40
N GLU A 70 11.66 29.81 6.39
CA GLU A 70 13.07 29.41 6.52
C GLU A 70 13.22 27.91 6.72
N ILE A 71 14.19 27.32 6.02
CA ILE A 71 14.62 25.92 6.21
C ILE A 71 16.11 25.93 6.53
N LEU A 72 16.45 25.87 7.82
CA LEU A 72 17.83 25.94 8.30
C LEU A 72 18.39 24.53 8.48
N PHE A 73 19.37 24.17 7.70
CA PHE A 73 20.17 22.95 7.85
C PHE A 73 21.59 23.32 8.26
N ASN A 74 22.05 22.83 9.40
CA ASN A 74 23.32 23.27 10.01
C ASN A 74 23.46 24.81 10.04
N ASN A 75 22.39 25.54 10.37
CA ASN A 75 22.27 27.01 10.40
C ASN A 75 22.37 27.71 9.03
N LYS A 76 22.34 27.00 7.90
CA LYS A 76 22.27 27.59 6.56
C LYS A 76 20.85 27.47 6.00
N ASN A 77 20.30 28.55 5.45
CA ASN A 77 18.96 28.55 4.88
C ASN A 77 18.98 27.91 3.49
N ILE A 78 18.38 26.71 3.35
CA ILE A 78 18.34 25.94 2.11
C ILE A 78 17.61 26.69 0.98
N LEU A 79 16.58 27.48 1.31
CA LEU A 79 15.80 28.21 0.31
C LEU A 79 16.59 29.33 -0.39
N GLU A 80 17.68 29.80 0.22
CA GLU A 80 18.53 30.89 -0.30
C GLU A 80 19.81 30.38 -1.02
N LEU A 81 20.06 29.06 -0.97
CA LEU A 81 21.26 28.48 -1.58
C LEU A 81 21.17 28.46 -3.12
N SER A 82 22.33 28.70 -3.73
CA SER A 82 22.52 28.53 -5.17
C SER A 82 22.36 27.06 -5.60
N LEU A 83 22.09 26.83 -6.89
CA LEU A 83 21.97 25.46 -7.43
C LEU A 83 23.23 24.62 -7.18
N ASN A 84 24.43 25.22 -7.26
CA ASN A 84 25.70 24.53 -7.02
C ASN A 84 25.83 24.09 -5.56
N GLU A 85 25.41 24.92 -4.60
CA GLU A 85 25.43 24.59 -3.18
C GLU A 85 24.39 23.52 -2.85
N LEU A 86 23.19 23.61 -3.44
CA LEU A 86 22.15 22.59 -3.30
C LEU A 86 22.61 21.22 -3.82
N GLN A 87 23.33 21.18 -4.95
CA GLN A 87 23.88 19.93 -5.50
C GLN A 87 24.91 19.28 -4.56
N LYS A 88 25.67 20.06 -3.80
CA LYS A 88 26.62 19.55 -2.80
C LYS A 88 25.93 18.96 -1.57
N ILE A 89 24.75 19.49 -1.20
CA ILE A 89 23.98 19.03 -0.04
C ILE A 89 23.12 17.83 -0.39
N ARG A 90 22.44 17.86 -1.56
CA ARG A 90 21.54 16.80 -2.02
C ARG A 90 22.31 15.52 -2.33
N GLY A 91 21.93 14.42 -1.69
CA GLY A 91 22.57 13.10 -1.83
C GLY A 91 23.84 12.94 -0.99
N ASN A 92 24.46 14.03 -0.53
CA ASN A 92 25.66 14.00 0.33
C ASN A 92 25.28 14.22 1.80
N ASP A 93 24.80 15.42 2.17
CA ASP A 93 24.49 15.76 3.56
C ASP A 93 23.04 15.43 3.94
N ILE A 94 22.11 15.62 2.99
CA ILE A 94 20.70 15.24 3.09
C ILE A 94 20.38 14.27 1.96
N SER A 95 19.93 13.08 2.31
CA SER A 95 19.50 12.07 1.35
C SER A 95 18.03 11.74 1.50
N MET A 96 17.41 11.24 0.43
CA MET A 96 15.98 10.92 0.42
C MET A 96 15.72 9.54 -0.18
N ILE A 97 14.86 8.77 0.50
CA ILE A 97 14.22 7.58 -0.04
C ILE A 97 12.83 8.00 -0.52
N PHE A 98 12.56 7.85 -1.83
CA PHE A 98 11.28 8.20 -2.44
C PHE A 98 10.23 7.12 -2.23
N GLN A 99 8.95 7.49 -2.32
CA GLN A 99 7.80 6.64 -2.03
C GLN A 99 7.73 5.38 -2.90
N GLU A 100 8.15 5.45 -4.17
CA GLU A 100 8.06 4.32 -5.09
C GLU A 100 9.45 3.79 -5.51
N PRO A 101 9.85 2.58 -5.03
CA PRO A 101 11.13 1.99 -5.44
C PRO A 101 11.24 1.71 -6.94
N MET A 102 10.09 1.47 -7.59
CA MET A 102 10.06 1.13 -9.01
C MET A 102 10.41 2.32 -9.92
N SER A 103 10.03 3.53 -9.51
CA SER A 103 10.30 4.76 -10.26
C SER A 103 11.65 5.38 -9.90
N ALA A 104 12.21 5.06 -8.73
CA ALA A 104 13.47 5.62 -8.24
C ALA A 104 14.72 4.91 -8.80
N LEU A 105 14.62 3.62 -9.15
CA LEU A 105 15.71 2.87 -9.77
C LEU A 105 15.60 2.92 -11.30
N ASN A 106 16.72 3.22 -11.97
CA ASN A 106 16.78 3.19 -13.43
C ASN A 106 16.69 1.73 -13.95
N PRO A 107 15.62 1.33 -14.66
CA PRO A 107 15.41 -0.05 -15.08
C PRO A 107 16.41 -0.51 -16.15
N THR A 108 17.08 0.41 -16.84
CA THR A 108 18.05 0.13 -17.92
C THR A 108 19.49 0.03 -17.43
N MET A 109 19.75 0.35 -16.15
CA MET A 109 21.07 0.25 -15.52
C MET A 109 21.08 -0.87 -14.48
N ASN A 110 22.20 -1.60 -14.39
CA ASN A 110 22.38 -2.56 -13.30
C ASN A 110 22.58 -1.86 -11.95
N ILE A 111 22.38 -2.59 -10.86
CA ILE A 111 22.47 -2.06 -9.49
C ILE A 111 23.85 -1.47 -9.20
N GLY A 112 24.93 -2.16 -9.62
CA GLY A 112 26.29 -1.69 -9.38
C GLY A 112 26.59 -0.37 -10.08
N GLY A 113 26.15 -0.21 -11.33
CA GLY A 113 26.32 1.05 -12.08
C GLY A 113 25.67 2.24 -11.38
N GLN A 114 24.42 2.06 -10.87
CA GLN A 114 23.71 3.12 -10.15
C GLN A 114 24.40 3.50 -8.83
N LEU A 115 24.94 2.52 -8.08
CA LEU A 115 25.70 2.78 -6.85
C LEU A 115 27.03 3.49 -7.13
N ILE A 116 27.76 3.08 -8.17
CA ILE A 116 29.04 3.68 -8.59
C ILE A 116 28.82 5.13 -9.04
N GLU A 117 27.76 5.41 -9.78
CA GLU A 117 27.44 6.77 -10.25
C GLU A 117 27.31 7.76 -9.09
N ILE A 118 26.63 7.39 -8.01
CA ILE A 118 26.48 8.23 -6.82
C ILE A 118 27.85 8.50 -6.16
N CYS A 119 28.69 7.46 -6.01
CA CYS A 119 30.02 7.61 -5.45
C CYS A 119 30.89 8.55 -6.29
N LYS A 120 30.92 8.36 -7.61
CA LYS A 120 31.71 9.22 -8.52
C LYS A 120 31.22 10.66 -8.56
N ARG A 121 29.93 10.91 -8.30
CA ARG A 121 29.36 12.25 -8.26
C ARG A 121 29.72 13.03 -7.02
N HIS A 122 29.78 12.36 -5.87
CA HIS A 122 29.85 13.04 -4.56
C HIS A 122 31.13 12.79 -3.78
N LEU A 123 31.87 11.73 -4.10
CA LEU A 123 33.03 11.31 -3.33
C LEU A 123 34.29 11.35 -4.22
N ASP A 124 35.38 11.84 -3.65
CA ASP A 124 36.70 11.80 -4.29
C ASP A 124 37.41 10.49 -3.90
N LEU A 125 36.98 9.37 -4.51
CA LEU A 125 37.45 8.02 -4.25
C LEU A 125 37.85 7.34 -5.57
N ASN A 126 38.88 6.50 -5.53
CA ASN A 126 39.23 5.65 -6.66
C ASN A 126 38.26 4.46 -6.81
N ASP A 127 38.30 3.77 -7.96
CA ASP A 127 37.34 2.69 -8.27
C ASP A 127 37.42 1.54 -7.25
N ASP A 128 38.58 1.19 -6.70
CA ASP A 128 38.74 0.13 -5.69
C ASP A 128 38.12 0.52 -4.35
N GLU A 129 38.29 1.77 -3.94
CA GLU A 129 37.68 2.33 -2.74
C GLU A 129 36.14 2.39 -2.85
N ILE A 130 35.65 2.78 -4.03
CA ILE A 130 34.21 2.78 -4.34
C ILE A 130 33.64 1.37 -4.18
N ILE A 131 34.27 0.37 -4.79
CA ILE A 131 33.81 -1.03 -4.72
C ILE A 131 33.85 -1.55 -3.28
N LYS A 132 34.90 -1.26 -2.51
CA LYS A 132 34.98 -1.62 -1.09
C LYS A 132 33.84 -0.99 -0.28
N LYS A 133 33.56 0.29 -0.49
CA LYS A 133 32.48 1.03 0.18
C LYS A 133 31.11 0.45 -0.15
N ILE A 134 30.85 0.18 -1.43
CA ILE A 134 29.61 -0.45 -1.90
C ILE A 134 29.42 -1.81 -1.23
N ASN A 135 30.44 -2.69 -1.26
CA ASN A 135 30.35 -4.03 -0.67
C ASN A 135 30.09 -3.98 0.84
N LEU A 136 30.73 -3.05 1.57
CA LEU A 136 30.46 -2.84 2.99
C LEU A 136 28.99 -2.46 3.23
N LEU A 137 28.47 -1.56 2.40
CA LEU A 137 27.09 -1.08 2.54
C LEU A 137 26.06 -2.14 2.15
N ILE A 138 26.32 -2.93 1.09
CA ILE A 138 25.50 -4.08 0.69
C ILE A 138 25.34 -5.06 1.87
N LYS A 139 26.43 -5.30 2.62
CA LYS A 139 26.40 -6.13 3.82
C LYS A 139 25.57 -5.48 4.94
N LYS A 140 25.73 -4.16 5.17
CA LYS A 140 24.95 -3.41 6.18
C LYS A 140 23.45 -3.48 5.90
N VAL A 141 23.03 -3.40 4.62
CA VAL A 141 21.61 -3.50 4.24
C VAL A 141 21.12 -4.95 4.05
N ARG A 142 21.96 -5.95 4.40
CA ARG A 142 21.64 -7.40 4.37
C ARG A 142 21.23 -7.88 2.97
N LEU A 143 22.05 -7.57 1.97
CA LEU A 143 21.90 -8.01 0.57
C LEU A 143 23.09 -8.85 0.08
N ASP A 144 24.01 -9.21 0.96
CA ASP A 144 25.23 -9.95 0.69
C ASP A 144 25.01 -11.42 0.32
N ASP A 145 23.85 -11.98 0.63
CA ASP A 145 23.40 -13.32 0.24
C ASP A 145 23.00 -13.43 -1.24
N ILE A 146 22.81 -12.29 -1.95
CA ILE A 146 22.38 -12.28 -3.35
C ILE A 146 23.58 -12.38 -4.27
N LYS A 147 23.71 -13.55 -4.92
CA LYS A 147 24.77 -13.77 -5.91
C LYS A 147 24.73 -12.74 -7.03
N ASN A 148 25.88 -12.11 -7.30
CA ASN A 148 26.08 -11.15 -8.39
C ASN A 148 25.09 -9.95 -8.34
N LEU A 149 24.66 -9.50 -7.17
CA LEU A 149 23.69 -8.40 -7.01
C LEU A 149 24.05 -7.18 -7.87
N LEU A 150 25.33 -6.76 -7.87
CA LEU A 150 25.79 -5.58 -8.61
C LEU A 150 25.63 -5.68 -10.13
N LYS A 151 25.56 -6.90 -10.67
CA LYS A 151 25.33 -7.14 -12.12
C LYS A 151 23.85 -7.26 -12.47
N LYS A 152 22.97 -7.40 -11.48
CA LYS A 152 21.52 -7.52 -11.69
C LYS A 152 20.87 -6.17 -11.99
N TYR A 153 19.77 -6.24 -12.75
CA TYR A 153 18.89 -5.11 -13.02
C TYR A 153 17.75 -5.03 -12.00
N PRO A 154 17.11 -3.87 -11.83
CA PRO A 154 16.00 -3.72 -10.88
C PRO A 154 14.86 -4.74 -11.03
N HIS A 155 14.54 -5.15 -12.26
CA HIS A 155 13.47 -6.13 -12.52
C HIS A 155 13.83 -7.57 -12.11
N GLU A 156 15.09 -7.88 -11.84
CA GLU A 156 15.57 -9.21 -11.43
C GLU A 156 15.60 -9.42 -9.90
N ILE A 157 15.18 -8.42 -9.12
CA ILE A 157 15.18 -8.45 -7.66
C ILE A 157 13.78 -8.15 -7.10
N SER A 158 13.48 -8.67 -5.90
CA SER A 158 12.18 -8.48 -5.23
C SER A 158 11.97 -7.04 -4.76
N GLY A 159 10.71 -6.66 -4.45
CA GLY A 159 10.37 -5.33 -3.92
C GLY A 159 11.15 -4.97 -2.65
N GLY A 160 11.26 -5.89 -1.69
CA GLY A 160 12.05 -5.67 -0.48
C GLY A 160 13.56 -5.54 -0.74
N GLN A 161 14.10 -6.27 -1.73
CA GLN A 161 15.48 -6.12 -2.17
C GLN A 161 15.73 -4.76 -2.85
N LYS A 162 14.80 -4.31 -3.71
CA LYS A 162 14.84 -2.97 -4.30
C LYS A 162 14.88 -1.89 -3.23
N GLN A 163 14.03 -2.02 -2.22
CA GLN A 163 13.99 -1.07 -1.10
C GLN A 163 15.31 -1.02 -0.33
N ARG A 164 15.93 -2.18 -0.07
CA ARG A 164 17.25 -2.24 0.58
C ARG A 164 18.35 -1.62 -0.29
N VAL A 165 18.28 -1.79 -1.62
CA VAL A 165 19.19 -1.11 -2.57
C VAL A 165 19.00 0.40 -2.48
N MET A 166 17.77 0.93 -2.45
CA MET A 166 17.51 2.36 -2.30
C MET A 166 18.03 2.91 -0.96
N ILE A 167 17.86 2.16 0.13
CA ILE A 167 18.46 2.51 1.43
C ILE A 167 19.99 2.55 1.31
N ALA A 168 20.61 1.58 0.62
CA ALA A 168 22.04 1.60 0.37
C ALA A 168 22.44 2.85 -0.43
N MET A 169 21.75 3.14 -1.54
CA MET A 169 22.01 4.34 -2.35
C MET A 169 21.95 5.62 -1.53
N SER A 170 20.94 5.74 -0.67
CA SER A 170 20.75 6.93 0.18
C SER A 170 21.84 7.11 1.25
N LEU A 171 22.56 6.05 1.62
CA LEU A 171 23.58 6.07 2.67
C LEU A 171 25.02 6.09 2.13
N LEU A 172 25.22 6.01 0.81
CA LEU A 172 26.56 5.96 0.21
C LEU A 172 27.47 7.12 0.62
N CYS A 173 26.93 8.32 0.76
CA CYS A 173 27.67 9.52 1.12
C CYS A 173 27.70 9.80 2.64
N ASN A 174 27.22 8.88 3.49
CA ASN A 174 27.09 9.04 4.94
C ASN A 174 26.34 10.33 5.33
N PRO A 175 25.09 10.52 4.88
CA PRO A 175 24.35 11.74 5.15
C PRO A 175 24.08 11.92 6.65
N SER A 176 23.97 13.16 7.10
CA SER A 176 23.56 13.47 8.48
C SER A 176 22.04 13.47 8.68
N LEU A 177 21.28 13.66 7.57
CA LEU A 177 19.82 13.59 7.55
C LEU A 177 19.32 12.66 6.43
N LEU A 178 18.53 11.67 6.79
CA LEU A 178 17.77 10.82 5.87
C LEU A 178 16.30 11.20 5.91
N ILE A 179 15.73 11.57 4.78
CA ILE A 179 14.29 11.73 4.61
C ILE A 179 13.77 10.43 3.99
N ALA A 180 12.93 9.71 4.72
CA ALA A 180 12.34 8.46 4.26
C ALA A 180 10.85 8.67 4.02
N ASP A 181 10.47 8.91 2.75
CA ASP A 181 9.08 9.17 2.35
C ASP A 181 8.38 7.86 2.03
N GLU A 182 7.57 7.39 2.96
CA GLU A 182 6.81 6.14 2.91
C GLU A 182 7.66 4.91 2.48
N PRO A 183 8.81 4.65 3.12
CA PRO A 183 9.78 3.67 2.64
C PRO A 183 9.31 2.21 2.74
N THR A 184 8.13 1.97 3.26
CA THR A 184 7.55 0.62 3.46
C THR A 184 6.25 0.41 2.69
N THR A 185 5.80 1.38 1.90
CA THR A 185 4.60 1.27 1.08
C THR A 185 4.77 0.16 0.02
N ALA A 186 3.72 -0.58 -0.24
CA ALA A 186 3.69 -1.74 -1.15
C ALA A 186 4.59 -2.93 -0.76
N LEU A 187 5.09 -2.98 0.48
CA LEU A 187 5.81 -4.13 1.02
C LEU A 187 4.90 -4.96 1.94
N ASP A 188 5.12 -6.27 1.97
CA ASP A 188 4.43 -7.13 2.94
C ASP A 188 4.88 -6.86 4.39
N VAL A 189 4.03 -7.24 5.35
CA VAL A 189 4.22 -6.92 6.77
C VAL A 189 5.55 -7.45 7.34
N THR A 190 6.04 -8.59 6.84
CA THR A 190 7.30 -9.18 7.28
C THR A 190 8.48 -8.32 6.82
N VAL A 191 8.49 -7.94 5.54
CA VAL A 191 9.53 -7.08 4.95
C VAL A 191 9.46 -5.67 5.54
N GLN A 192 8.26 -5.11 5.75
CA GLN A 192 8.11 -3.82 6.44
C GLN A 192 8.82 -3.81 7.80
N LYS A 193 8.58 -4.84 8.62
CA LYS A 193 9.23 -4.98 9.93
C LYS A 193 10.76 -5.04 9.82
N GLU A 194 11.28 -5.76 8.83
CA GLU A 194 12.72 -5.86 8.58
C GLU A 194 13.34 -4.53 8.15
N ILE A 195 12.66 -3.78 7.26
CA ILE A 195 13.11 -2.44 6.81
C ILE A 195 13.10 -1.44 7.97
N ILE A 196 12.06 -1.43 8.80
CA ILE A 196 12.00 -0.56 9.99
C ILE A 196 13.14 -0.88 10.96
N GLN A 197 13.41 -2.16 11.21
CA GLN A 197 14.53 -2.55 12.07
C GLN A 197 15.87 -2.15 11.44
N LEU A 198 16.03 -2.31 10.14
CA LEU A 198 17.23 -1.89 9.41
C LEU A 198 17.47 -0.37 9.54
N ILE A 199 16.44 0.47 9.33
CA ILE A 199 16.55 1.93 9.49
C ILE A 199 16.96 2.28 10.93
N LYS A 200 16.38 1.61 11.92
CA LYS A 200 16.72 1.82 13.33
C LYS A 200 18.16 1.42 13.68
N ASP A 201 18.63 0.29 13.12
CA ASP A 201 20.00 -0.18 13.32
C ASP A 201 21.00 0.81 12.68
N LEU A 202 20.71 1.25 11.45
CA LEU A 202 21.53 2.22 10.71
C LEU A 202 21.53 3.61 11.37
N GLN A 203 20.40 4.06 11.89
CA GLN A 203 20.33 5.33 12.64
C GLN A 203 21.30 5.34 13.82
N LYS A 204 21.40 4.23 14.55
CA LYS A 204 22.29 4.11 15.70
C LYS A 204 23.76 3.96 15.29
N SER A 205 24.04 3.14 14.26
CA SER A 205 25.43 2.82 13.87
C SER A 205 26.10 3.96 13.11
N GLU A 206 25.33 4.74 12.33
CA GLU A 206 25.86 5.80 11.47
C GLU A 206 25.64 7.22 12.06
N ASN A 207 25.12 7.34 13.30
CA ASN A 207 24.74 8.63 13.91
C ASN A 207 23.80 9.46 13.03
N LEU A 208 22.86 8.80 12.37
CA LEU A 208 21.97 9.36 11.38
C LEU A 208 20.73 10.00 12.04
N SER A 209 20.31 11.18 11.57
CA SER A 209 18.99 11.72 11.91
C SER A 209 18.00 11.33 10.80
N VAL A 210 16.76 11.03 11.18
CA VAL A 210 15.76 10.53 10.22
C VAL A 210 14.46 11.33 10.31
N LEU A 211 13.99 11.84 9.18
CA LEU A 211 12.61 12.27 9.00
C LEU A 211 11.85 11.12 8.34
N PHE A 212 11.05 10.40 9.14
CA PHE A 212 10.31 9.24 8.70
C PHE A 212 8.85 9.61 8.41
N ILE A 213 8.48 9.61 7.14
CA ILE A 213 7.13 9.93 6.68
C ILE A 213 6.38 8.62 6.48
N SER A 214 5.21 8.51 7.10
CA SER A 214 4.34 7.35 6.93
C SER A 214 2.90 7.67 7.28
N HIS A 215 1.98 6.96 6.65
CA HIS A 215 0.58 6.90 7.04
C HIS A 215 0.31 5.75 8.05
N ASP A 216 1.26 4.82 8.25
CA ASP A 216 1.14 3.73 9.23
C ASP A 216 1.68 4.15 10.60
N LEU A 217 0.75 4.55 11.47
CA LEU A 217 1.02 5.00 12.83
C LEU A 217 1.68 3.94 13.71
N ALA A 218 1.38 2.65 13.48
CA ALA A 218 1.96 1.59 14.30
C ALA A 218 3.45 1.38 14.01
N LEU A 219 3.88 1.64 12.77
CA LEU A 219 5.30 1.65 12.40
C LEU A 219 6.00 2.87 13.01
N VAL A 220 5.38 4.05 12.88
CA VAL A 220 5.94 5.29 13.44
C VAL A 220 6.09 5.21 14.96
N ARG A 221 5.09 4.66 15.67
CA ARG A 221 5.16 4.45 17.12
C ARG A 221 6.38 3.64 17.56
N LYS A 222 6.76 2.62 16.78
CA LYS A 222 7.89 1.73 17.10
C LYS A 222 9.26 2.34 16.79
N LEU A 223 9.28 3.31 15.87
CA LEU A 223 10.52 3.84 15.31
C LEU A 223 10.86 5.23 15.84
N ALA A 224 9.87 6.14 15.88
CA ALA A 224 10.11 7.57 16.10
C ALA A 224 10.28 7.93 17.58
N ASP A 225 11.19 8.87 17.85
CA ASP A 225 11.34 9.52 19.16
C ASP A 225 10.31 10.62 19.36
N LYS A 226 10.04 11.39 18.29
CA LYS A 226 9.07 12.49 18.22
C LYS A 226 8.15 12.28 17.04
N ILE A 227 6.89 12.66 17.17
CA ILE A 227 5.89 12.61 16.09
C ILE A 227 5.32 13.99 15.85
N ILE A 228 5.09 14.29 14.58
CA ILE A 228 4.44 15.51 14.08
C ILE A 228 3.22 15.05 13.29
N ILE A 229 2.03 15.53 13.68
CA ILE A 229 0.79 15.25 12.98
C ILE A 229 0.46 16.43 12.07
N ILE A 230 0.30 16.15 10.78
CA ILE A 230 -0.06 17.15 9.77
C ILE A 230 -1.45 16.87 9.20
N LYS A 231 -2.27 17.90 9.10
CA LYS A 231 -3.60 17.88 8.49
C LYS A 231 -3.77 19.11 7.60
N GLU A 232 -4.21 18.90 6.35
CA GLU A 232 -4.51 20.00 5.42
C GLU A 232 -3.43 21.08 5.38
N GLY A 233 -2.17 20.64 5.27
CA GLY A 233 -1.00 21.52 5.19
C GLY A 233 -0.58 22.20 6.50
N SER A 234 -1.18 21.88 7.64
CA SER A 234 -0.85 22.50 8.94
C SER A 234 -0.48 21.45 9.99
N ILE A 235 0.45 21.76 10.89
CA ILE A 235 0.75 20.91 12.04
C ILE A 235 -0.35 21.09 13.07
N VAL A 236 -1.04 20.00 13.42
CA VAL A 236 -2.14 20.03 14.41
C VAL A 236 -1.68 19.60 15.80
N GLU A 237 -0.71 18.72 15.89
CA GLU A 237 -0.15 18.27 17.16
C GLU A 237 1.26 17.72 16.97
N GLU A 238 2.17 17.94 17.95
CA GLU A 238 3.48 17.33 17.98
C GLU A 238 3.90 16.97 19.40
N GLY A 239 4.76 15.97 19.52
CA GLY A 239 5.29 15.57 20.83
C GLY A 239 6.11 14.29 20.81
N PRO A 240 6.65 13.87 21.97
CA PRO A 240 7.30 12.57 22.13
C PRO A 240 6.33 11.45 21.75
N ALA A 241 6.82 10.45 20.99
CA ALA A 241 5.98 9.42 20.41
C ALA A 241 5.09 8.70 21.46
N ASN A 242 5.67 8.26 22.58
CA ASN A 242 4.93 7.53 23.62
C ASN A 242 3.80 8.39 24.21
N ASN A 243 4.08 9.68 24.49
CA ASN A 243 3.10 10.57 25.10
C ASN A 243 1.94 10.87 24.15
N LEU A 244 2.24 11.06 22.87
CA LEU A 244 1.24 11.42 21.88
C LEU A 244 0.21 10.28 21.68
N PHE A 245 0.69 9.01 21.65
CA PHE A 245 -0.20 7.85 21.53
C PHE A 245 -1.10 7.63 22.74
N GLU A 246 -0.66 8.03 23.94
CA GLU A 246 -1.44 7.83 25.18
C GLU A 246 -2.32 9.03 25.51
N LYS A 247 -1.87 10.23 25.19
CA LYS A 247 -2.47 11.49 25.66
C LYS A 247 -2.65 12.51 24.53
N ALA A 248 -3.03 12.05 23.33
CA ALA A 248 -3.40 12.95 22.24
C ALA A 248 -4.49 13.93 22.70
N LYS A 249 -4.31 15.20 22.38
CA LYS A 249 -5.25 16.27 22.75
C LYS A 249 -6.19 16.60 21.60
N ASP A 250 -5.61 16.74 20.40
CA ASP A 250 -6.35 17.13 19.22
C ASP A 250 -7.35 16.04 18.77
N PRO A 251 -8.60 16.40 18.43
CA PRO A 251 -9.63 15.46 17.99
C PRO A 251 -9.24 14.67 16.74
N TYR A 252 -8.53 15.28 15.78
CA TYR A 252 -8.06 14.61 14.57
C TYR A 252 -7.00 13.56 14.91
N THR A 253 -6.05 13.90 15.78
CA THR A 253 -5.02 12.97 16.25
C THR A 253 -5.64 11.74 16.92
N LYS A 254 -6.66 11.94 17.80
CA LYS A 254 -7.41 10.85 18.45
C LYS A 254 -8.13 9.97 17.43
N ALA A 255 -8.80 10.60 16.46
CA ALA A 255 -9.49 9.90 15.40
C ALA A 255 -8.52 9.07 14.55
N LEU A 256 -7.39 9.67 14.14
CA LEU A 256 -6.34 9.01 13.34
C LEU A 256 -5.79 7.75 14.04
N PHE A 257 -5.61 7.79 15.36
CA PHE A 257 -5.15 6.63 16.14
C PHE A 257 -6.22 5.54 16.31
N SER A 258 -7.49 5.88 16.18
CA SER A 258 -8.63 4.98 16.41
C SER A 258 -9.10 4.23 15.16
N VAL A 259 -8.76 4.71 13.98
CA VAL A 259 -9.32 4.21 12.69
C VAL A 259 -8.86 2.81 12.31
N ARG A 260 -7.75 2.32 12.86
CA ARG A 260 -7.22 1.00 12.50
C ARG A 260 -8.05 -0.16 13.07
N PRO A 261 -8.32 -1.24 12.28
CA PRO A 261 -9.00 -2.42 12.80
C PRO A 261 -8.30 -3.02 14.02
N SER A 262 -9.06 -3.24 15.09
CA SER A 262 -8.53 -3.80 16.34
C SER A 262 -8.24 -5.30 16.20
N LYS A 263 -7.10 -5.75 16.74
CA LYS A 263 -6.78 -7.19 16.84
C LYS A 263 -7.70 -7.94 17.82
N LYS A 264 -8.30 -7.25 18.80
CA LYS A 264 -9.07 -7.86 19.89
C LYS A 264 -10.57 -7.80 19.65
N ILE A 265 -11.07 -6.71 19.06
CA ILE A 265 -12.50 -6.42 18.94
C ILE A 265 -12.86 -6.28 17.46
N ARG A 266 -13.94 -6.95 17.03
CA ARG A 266 -14.51 -6.75 15.69
C ARG A 266 -15.69 -5.79 15.83
N LEU A 267 -15.59 -4.68 15.12
CA LEU A 267 -16.66 -3.71 15.03
C LEU A 267 -17.58 -4.04 13.84
N GLU A 268 -18.86 -3.67 13.93
CA GLU A 268 -19.79 -3.76 12.81
C GLU A 268 -19.38 -2.80 11.69
N GLU A 269 -18.95 -1.60 12.07
CA GLU A 269 -18.42 -0.57 11.20
C GLU A 269 -17.09 -0.06 11.78
N LEU A 270 -16.08 0.13 10.92
CA LEU A 270 -14.83 0.75 11.35
C LEU A 270 -15.03 2.25 11.57
N PRO A 271 -14.40 2.84 12.60
CA PRO A 271 -14.41 4.28 12.78
C PRO A 271 -13.79 4.96 11.55
N THR A 272 -14.37 6.07 11.12
CA THR A 272 -13.78 6.98 10.15
C THR A 272 -13.46 8.30 10.83
N ILE A 273 -12.46 9.02 10.33
CA ILE A 273 -12.06 10.31 10.94
C ILE A 273 -13.24 11.27 10.99
N GLU A 274 -14.03 11.34 9.93
CA GLU A 274 -15.21 12.19 9.84
C GLU A 274 -16.26 11.87 10.94
N LYS A 275 -16.59 10.58 11.12
CA LYS A 275 -17.55 10.15 12.14
C LYS A 275 -17.05 10.37 13.56
N MET A 276 -15.74 10.19 13.78
CA MET A 276 -15.11 10.43 15.09
C MET A 276 -15.07 11.91 15.43
N HIS A 277 -14.74 12.76 14.46
CA HIS A 277 -14.68 14.22 14.64
C HIS A 277 -16.06 14.80 14.98
N ASN A 278 -17.12 14.28 14.37
CA ASN A 278 -18.50 14.75 14.58
C ASN A 278 -19.19 14.07 15.79
N ASN A 279 -18.46 13.30 16.61
CA ASN A 279 -19.00 12.50 17.72
C ASN A 279 -20.18 11.56 17.33
N ASN A 280 -20.29 11.21 16.05
CA ASN A 280 -21.37 10.40 15.49
C ASN A 280 -21.02 8.90 15.39
N PHE A 281 -19.93 8.47 16.04
CA PHE A 281 -19.51 7.07 16.00
C PHE A 281 -19.94 6.33 17.27
N ALA A 282 -20.88 5.40 17.12
CA ALA A 282 -21.24 4.44 18.15
C ALA A 282 -20.62 3.08 17.84
N ALA A 283 -19.64 2.65 18.64
CA ALA A 283 -18.94 1.38 18.46
C ALA A 283 -19.87 0.20 18.73
N LYS A 284 -20.40 -0.44 17.69
CA LYS A 284 -21.14 -1.69 17.79
C LYS A 284 -20.22 -2.88 17.59
N ILE A 285 -20.11 -3.73 18.61
CA ILE A 285 -19.25 -4.91 18.60
C ILE A 285 -20.01 -6.11 18.03
N VAL A 286 -19.41 -6.77 17.04
CA VAL A 286 -19.91 -8.04 16.51
C VAL A 286 -19.49 -9.17 17.44
N THR A 287 -20.45 -9.72 18.19
CA THR A 287 -20.18 -10.80 19.15
C THR A 287 -19.83 -12.12 18.47
N ALA A 288 -19.03 -12.96 19.14
CA ALA A 288 -18.69 -14.30 18.65
C ALA A 288 -19.95 -15.17 18.38
N LYS A 289 -21.02 -14.99 19.20
CA LYS A 289 -22.31 -15.68 19.03
C LYS A 289 -23.00 -15.29 17.72
N ASN A 290 -23.04 -13.99 17.39
CA ASN A 290 -23.67 -13.51 16.14
C ASN A 290 -22.88 -13.99 14.92
N ARG A 291 -21.55 -13.99 14.97
CA ARG A 291 -20.68 -14.52 13.92
C ARG A 291 -20.89 -16.02 13.70
N LYS A 292 -20.98 -16.79 14.77
CA LYS A 292 -21.24 -18.24 14.69
C LYS A 292 -22.57 -18.52 13.98
N LYS A 293 -23.67 -17.84 14.37
CA LYS A 293 -24.98 -17.96 13.69
C LYS A 293 -24.90 -17.56 12.21
N GLY A 294 -24.21 -16.48 11.87
CA GLY A 294 -24.04 -16.05 10.47
C GLY A 294 -23.33 -17.11 9.64
N ARG A 295 -22.24 -17.70 10.17
CA ARG A 295 -21.49 -18.78 9.51
C ARG A 295 -22.33 -20.05 9.35
N GLU A 296 -23.04 -20.49 10.37
CA GLU A 296 -23.92 -21.65 10.28
C GLU A 296 -24.92 -21.50 9.14
N LYS A 297 -25.47 -20.29 8.93
CA LYS A 297 -26.37 -20.00 7.80
C LYS A 297 -25.64 -20.04 6.45
N ILE A 298 -24.39 -19.56 6.37
CA ILE A 298 -23.59 -19.57 5.14
C ILE A 298 -23.26 -21.03 4.75
N TYR A 299 -22.74 -21.81 5.68
CA TYR A 299 -22.23 -23.17 5.43
C TYR A 299 -23.31 -24.25 5.43
N SER A 300 -24.57 -23.88 5.64
CA SER A 300 -25.71 -24.83 5.46
C SER A 300 -26.08 -25.04 3.99
N LYS A 301 -25.54 -24.23 3.06
CA LYS A 301 -25.77 -24.32 1.61
C LYS A 301 -24.60 -25.05 0.93
N PRO A 302 -24.80 -25.61 -0.29
CA PRO A 302 -23.69 -26.11 -1.08
C PRO A 302 -22.74 -24.97 -1.50
N PRO A 303 -21.44 -25.27 -1.74
CA PRO A 303 -20.50 -24.27 -2.20
C PRO A 303 -20.88 -23.74 -3.59
N ILE A 304 -20.73 -22.41 -3.78
CA ILE A 304 -20.95 -21.76 -5.07
C ILE A 304 -19.77 -21.96 -6.02
N LEU A 305 -18.54 -22.06 -5.46
CA LEU A 305 -17.29 -22.32 -6.18
C LEU A 305 -16.50 -23.39 -5.42
N THR A 306 -16.04 -24.42 -6.15
CA THR A 306 -15.16 -25.47 -5.61
C THR A 306 -13.91 -25.57 -6.47
N ILE A 307 -12.74 -25.56 -5.84
CA ILE A 307 -11.44 -25.72 -6.48
C ILE A 307 -10.83 -27.03 -5.98
N VAL A 308 -10.40 -27.88 -6.91
CA VAL A 308 -9.86 -29.21 -6.61
C VAL A 308 -8.50 -29.40 -7.28
N ASN A 309 -7.47 -29.58 -6.48
CA ASN A 309 -6.10 -29.93 -6.88
C ASN A 309 -5.50 -29.04 -7.98
N ILE A 310 -5.75 -27.72 -7.92
CA ILE A 310 -5.21 -26.78 -8.91
C ILE A 310 -3.69 -26.66 -8.76
N ASN A 311 -3.00 -26.83 -9.90
CA ASN A 311 -1.56 -26.61 -10.02
C ASN A 311 -1.27 -25.58 -11.12
N LYS A 312 -0.26 -24.72 -10.88
CA LYS A 312 0.23 -23.72 -11.82
C LYS A 312 1.70 -23.44 -11.59
N SER A 313 2.49 -23.50 -12.65
CA SER A 313 3.91 -23.13 -12.64
C SER A 313 4.20 -22.07 -13.69
N TYR A 314 5.28 -21.34 -13.47
CA TYR A 314 5.89 -20.45 -14.45
C TYR A 314 7.28 -20.96 -14.80
N ILE A 315 7.60 -20.98 -16.07
CA ILE A 315 8.91 -21.38 -16.58
C ILE A 315 9.67 -20.10 -16.95
N SER A 316 10.80 -19.87 -16.29
CA SER A 316 11.72 -18.79 -16.69
C SER A 316 12.91 -19.38 -17.46
N LYS A 317 13.16 -18.89 -18.68
CA LYS A 317 14.35 -19.20 -19.47
C LYS A 317 15.34 -18.04 -19.34
N LEU A 318 16.38 -18.21 -18.56
CA LEU A 318 17.46 -17.21 -18.36
C LEU A 318 18.53 -17.22 -19.48
N GLY A 319 18.18 -17.68 -20.70
CA GLY A 319 19.06 -17.73 -21.87
C GLY A 319 18.87 -19.00 -22.68
N ILE A 320 19.43 -19.02 -23.91
CA ILE A 320 19.27 -20.11 -24.90
C ILE A 320 19.85 -21.43 -24.38
N PHE A 321 20.82 -21.40 -23.45
CA PHE A 321 21.51 -22.58 -22.89
C PHE A 321 21.35 -22.76 -21.39
N SER A 322 20.48 -21.99 -20.71
CA SER A 322 20.24 -22.13 -19.26
C SER A 322 19.23 -23.22 -18.96
N LYS A 323 19.42 -23.94 -17.82
CA LYS A 323 18.39 -24.83 -17.28
C LYS A 323 17.10 -24.04 -17.04
N GLU A 324 15.97 -24.61 -17.45
CA GLU A 324 14.64 -24.08 -17.16
C GLU A 324 14.44 -24.06 -15.65
N ASP A 325 14.25 -22.87 -15.09
CA ASP A 325 13.89 -22.74 -13.69
C ASP A 325 12.36 -22.68 -13.58
N GLN A 326 11.77 -23.71 -12.96
CA GLN A 326 10.33 -23.86 -12.82
C GLN A 326 9.88 -23.36 -11.45
N PHE A 327 9.19 -22.23 -11.44
CA PHE A 327 8.57 -21.69 -10.22
C PHE A 327 7.12 -22.20 -10.08
N LYS A 328 6.87 -23.04 -9.06
CA LYS A 328 5.55 -23.57 -8.76
C LYS A 328 4.73 -22.54 -7.97
N ALA A 329 3.86 -21.81 -8.66
CA ALA A 329 3.05 -20.74 -8.07
C ALA A 329 1.82 -21.25 -7.31
N LEU A 330 1.21 -22.36 -7.77
CA LEU A 330 0.10 -23.06 -7.09
C LEU A 330 0.39 -24.55 -7.06
N GLN A 331 0.21 -25.19 -5.91
CA GLN A 331 0.48 -26.60 -5.69
C GLN A 331 -0.70 -27.26 -4.96
N LYS A 332 -1.45 -28.10 -5.66
CA LYS A 332 -2.59 -28.87 -5.13
C LYS A 332 -3.56 -28.01 -4.30
N ILE A 333 -3.93 -26.83 -4.82
CA ILE A 333 -4.85 -25.93 -4.14
C ILE A 333 -6.25 -26.55 -4.13
N ASN A 334 -6.81 -26.62 -2.94
CA ASN A 334 -8.20 -27.05 -2.68
C ASN A 334 -8.89 -25.98 -1.83
N LEU A 335 -10.08 -25.52 -2.26
CA LEU A 335 -10.92 -24.63 -1.47
C LEU A 335 -12.38 -24.72 -1.90
N GLU A 336 -13.25 -24.35 -0.99
CA GLU A 336 -14.68 -24.15 -1.22
C GLU A 336 -15.06 -22.72 -0.83
N LEU A 337 -15.94 -22.11 -1.61
CA LEU A 337 -16.50 -20.78 -1.36
C LEU A 337 -18.02 -20.88 -1.35
N TYR A 338 -18.63 -20.31 -0.33
CA TYR A 338 -20.08 -20.39 -0.12
C TYR A 338 -20.77 -19.07 -0.44
N GLU A 339 -22.02 -19.12 -0.89
CA GLU A 339 -22.78 -17.91 -1.23
C GLU A 339 -22.94 -16.98 -0.01
N GLY A 340 -22.56 -15.70 -0.17
CA GLY A 340 -22.58 -14.70 0.89
C GLY A 340 -21.39 -14.77 1.85
N GLU A 341 -20.42 -15.68 1.63
CA GLU A 341 -19.18 -15.75 2.40
C GLU A 341 -18.20 -14.62 2.00
N THR A 342 -17.40 -14.20 2.96
CA THR A 342 -16.12 -13.49 2.70
C THR A 342 -14.98 -14.42 3.06
N LEU A 343 -14.36 -15.04 2.05
CA LEU A 343 -13.20 -15.92 2.19
C LEU A 343 -11.92 -15.10 2.09
N GLY A 344 -11.13 -15.06 3.17
CA GLY A 344 -9.84 -14.36 3.20
C GLY A 344 -8.71 -15.22 2.64
N LEU A 345 -7.85 -14.65 1.81
CA LEU A 345 -6.64 -15.28 1.31
C LEU A 345 -5.43 -14.46 1.75
N VAL A 346 -4.61 -15.01 2.63
CA VAL A 346 -3.49 -14.31 3.28
C VAL A 346 -2.16 -15.03 3.06
N GLY A 347 -1.06 -14.27 3.07
CA GLY A 347 0.30 -14.79 2.90
C GLY A 347 1.25 -13.69 2.42
N GLU A 348 2.55 -13.96 2.46
CA GLU A 348 3.59 -13.04 1.97
C GLU A 348 3.46 -12.77 0.47
N SER A 349 4.08 -11.69 -0.01
CA SER A 349 4.12 -11.38 -1.45
C SER A 349 4.78 -12.53 -2.22
N GLY A 350 4.23 -12.85 -3.40
CA GLY A 350 4.74 -13.94 -4.24
C GLY A 350 4.32 -15.36 -3.79
N CYS A 351 3.50 -15.53 -2.75
CA CYS A 351 3.06 -16.88 -2.33
C CYS A 351 1.96 -17.50 -3.22
N GLY A 352 1.47 -16.79 -4.26
CA GLY A 352 0.51 -17.33 -5.24
C GLY A 352 -0.92 -16.77 -5.17
N LYS A 353 -1.23 -15.79 -4.30
CA LYS A 353 -2.59 -15.23 -4.12
C LYS A 353 -3.19 -14.66 -5.41
N THR A 354 -2.48 -13.73 -6.05
CA THR A 354 -2.91 -13.11 -7.31
C THR A 354 -2.93 -14.12 -8.47
N THR A 355 -2.01 -15.10 -8.47
CA THR A 355 -2.05 -16.21 -9.45
C THR A 355 -3.33 -17.03 -9.29
N LEU A 356 -3.74 -17.34 -8.06
CA LEU A 356 -5.00 -18.06 -7.80
C LEU A 356 -6.22 -17.24 -8.29
N ALA A 357 -6.26 -15.93 -8.01
CA ALA A 357 -7.30 -15.02 -8.50
C ALA A 357 -7.39 -15.04 -10.04
N LYS A 358 -6.26 -14.89 -10.73
CA LYS A 358 -6.19 -14.94 -12.19
C LYS A 358 -6.56 -16.30 -12.77
N THR A 359 -6.25 -17.39 -12.05
CA THR A 359 -6.62 -18.75 -12.44
C THR A 359 -8.12 -19.00 -12.31
N ILE A 360 -8.77 -18.48 -11.25
CA ILE A 360 -10.24 -18.54 -11.09
C ILE A 360 -10.93 -17.81 -12.25
N LEU A 361 -10.41 -16.66 -12.65
CA LEU A 361 -10.92 -15.86 -13.77
C LEU A 361 -10.53 -16.39 -15.15
N GLN A 362 -9.82 -17.51 -15.23
CA GLN A 362 -9.30 -18.08 -16.48
C GLN A 362 -8.53 -17.05 -17.33
N ILE A 363 -7.92 -16.05 -16.68
CA ILE A 363 -6.92 -15.15 -17.29
C ILE A 363 -5.64 -15.95 -17.51
N GLU A 364 -5.28 -16.75 -16.51
CA GLU A 364 -4.19 -17.72 -16.57
C GLU A 364 -4.75 -19.14 -16.43
N LYS A 365 -4.42 -20.03 -17.34
CA LYS A 365 -4.86 -21.43 -17.30
C LYS A 365 -4.07 -22.22 -16.27
N SER A 366 -4.75 -23.07 -15.50
CA SER A 366 -4.10 -24.07 -14.65
C SER A 366 -3.45 -25.16 -15.49
N GLU A 367 -2.43 -25.82 -14.96
CA GLU A 367 -1.80 -27.00 -15.57
C GLU A 367 -2.63 -28.27 -15.32
N SER A 368 -3.24 -28.36 -14.15
CA SER A 368 -4.09 -29.47 -13.75
C SER A 368 -5.06 -29.06 -12.65
N GLY A 369 -6.02 -29.91 -12.36
CA GLY A 369 -7.08 -29.70 -11.40
C GLY A 369 -8.33 -29.10 -12.04
N SER A 370 -9.37 -28.88 -11.24
CA SER A 370 -10.66 -28.38 -11.72
C SER A 370 -11.17 -27.21 -10.87
N ILE A 371 -11.89 -26.28 -11.52
CA ILE A 371 -12.62 -25.19 -10.91
C ILE A 371 -14.08 -25.34 -11.30
N ILE A 372 -14.93 -25.57 -10.33
CA ILE A 372 -16.34 -25.85 -10.52
C ILE A 372 -17.15 -24.67 -9.95
N TYR A 373 -17.91 -23.98 -10.79
CA TYR A 373 -18.80 -22.90 -10.41
C TYR A 373 -20.24 -23.28 -10.69
N LYS A 374 -21.09 -23.35 -9.66
CA LYS A 374 -22.50 -23.79 -9.76
C LYS A 374 -22.68 -25.08 -10.58
N GLY A 375 -21.84 -26.06 -10.33
CA GLY A 375 -21.87 -27.35 -11.04
C GLY A 375 -21.23 -27.37 -12.43
N THR A 376 -20.78 -26.23 -12.95
CA THR A 376 -20.08 -26.14 -14.25
C THR A 376 -18.58 -26.10 -14.05
N GLU A 377 -17.82 -26.98 -14.71
CA GLU A 377 -16.36 -27.00 -14.65
C GLU A 377 -15.77 -25.95 -15.59
N LEU A 378 -15.25 -24.86 -15.01
CA LEU A 378 -14.73 -23.70 -15.74
C LEU A 378 -13.42 -24.00 -16.48
N THR A 379 -12.58 -24.90 -15.95
CA THR A 379 -11.27 -25.24 -16.50
C THR A 379 -11.33 -25.93 -17.86
N LYS A 380 -12.45 -26.55 -18.20
CA LYS A 380 -12.66 -27.22 -19.49
C LYS A 380 -13.27 -26.32 -20.56
N LEU A 381 -13.73 -25.12 -20.18
CA LEU A 381 -14.42 -24.23 -21.10
C LEU A 381 -13.44 -23.53 -22.06
N SER A 382 -13.87 -23.35 -23.29
CA SER A 382 -13.24 -22.44 -24.23
C SER A 382 -13.39 -20.98 -23.77
N SER A 383 -12.55 -20.08 -24.30
CA SER A 383 -12.63 -18.66 -23.96
C SER A 383 -13.99 -18.02 -24.27
N ASN A 384 -14.68 -18.50 -25.31
CA ASN A 384 -16.01 -18.02 -25.69
C ASN A 384 -17.08 -18.49 -24.71
N GLU A 385 -17.05 -19.76 -24.29
CA GLU A 385 -17.98 -20.32 -23.31
C GLU A 385 -17.76 -19.69 -21.92
N PHE A 386 -16.51 -19.42 -21.54
CA PHE A 386 -16.20 -18.77 -20.27
C PHE A 386 -16.70 -17.31 -20.20
N LYS A 387 -16.92 -16.64 -21.34
CA LYS A 387 -17.32 -15.24 -21.43
C LYS A 387 -18.59 -14.94 -20.59
N LYS A 388 -19.57 -15.84 -20.55
CA LYS A 388 -20.78 -15.68 -19.74
C LYS A 388 -20.51 -15.66 -18.23
N PHE A 389 -19.49 -16.41 -17.77
CA PHE A 389 -19.14 -16.49 -16.36
C PHE A 389 -18.33 -15.28 -15.87
N ARG A 390 -17.66 -14.55 -16.78
CA ARG A 390 -17.00 -13.28 -16.45
C ARG A 390 -17.97 -12.21 -15.93
N ARG A 391 -19.24 -12.29 -16.29
CA ARG A 391 -20.28 -11.43 -15.72
C ARG A 391 -20.49 -11.73 -14.24
N ASP A 392 -20.49 -13.01 -13.87
CA ASP A 392 -20.78 -13.47 -12.51
C ASP A 392 -19.59 -13.35 -11.56
N ILE A 393 -18.36 -13.38 -12.09
CA ILE A 393 -17.12 -13.30 -11.30
C ILE A 393 -16.32 -12.06 -11.74
N GLN A 394 -16.21 -11.08 -10.87
CA GLN A 394 -15.53 -9.82 -11.14
C GLN A 394 -14.29 -9.63 -10.25
N LEU A 395 -13.35 -8.81 -10.70
CA LEU A 395 -12.10 -8.49 -10.01
C LEU A 395 -12.02 -7.01 -9.68
N ILE A 396 -11.72 -6.69 -8.43
CA ILE A 396 -11.24 -5.38 -8.01
C ILE A 396 -9.72 -5.49 -7.90
N PHE A 397 -9.01 -4.72 -8.74
CA PHE A 397 -7.55 -4.78 -8.87
C PHE A 397 -6.83 -4.11 -7.70
N GLN A 398 -5.59 -4.52 -7.47
CA GLN A 398 -4.68 -4.01 -6.45
C GLN A 398 -4.33 -2.54 -6.68
N ASP A 399 -4.02 -2.16 -7.92
CA ASP A 399 -3.66 -0.80 -8.28
C ASP A 399 -4.82 -0.09 -8.98
N PRO A 400 -5.43 0.92 -8.32
CA PRO A 400 -6.52 1.68 -8.93
C PRO A 400 -6.07 2.54 -10.11
N TYR A 401 -4.77 2.89 -10.23
CA TYR A 401 -4.23 3.64 -11.36
C TYR A 401 -4.20 2.82 -12.64
N SER A 402 -3.60 1.64 -12.59
CA SER A 402 -3.49 0.75 -13.75
C SER A 402 -4.81 0.10 -14.14
N SER A 403 -5.80 0.07 -13.24
CA SER A 403 -7.10 -0.55 -13.47
C SER A 403 -8.05 0.28 -14.33
N LEU A 404 -7.85 1.59 -14.39
CA LEU A 404 -8.72 2.52 -15.14
C LEU A 404 -8.00 3.05 -16.38
N ASN A 405 -8.71 3.10 -17.53
CA ASN A 405 -8.16 3.71 -18.73
C ASN A 405 -8.12 5.24 -18.56
N PRO A 406 -6.94 5.90 -18.60
CA PRO A 406 -6.81 7.33 -18.36
C PRO A 406 -7.47 8.21 -19.42
N LYS A 407 -7.82 7.64 -20.58
CA LYS A 407 -8.40 8.35 -21.72
C LYS A 407 -9.93 8.40 -21.72
N ILE A 408 -10.60 7.65 -20.84
CA ILE A 408 -12.06 7.62 -20.73
C ILE A 408 -12.52 8.15 -19.39
N ASN A 409 -13.67 8.84 -19.39
CA ASN A 409 -14.25 9.41 -18.17
C ASN A 409 -14.88 8.34 -17.26
N VAL A 410 -15.24 8.73 -16.06
CA VAL A 410 -15.85 7.85 -15.04
C VAL A 410 -17.16 7.23 -15.53
N CYS A 411 -18.03 8.01 -16.18
CA CYS A 411 -19.30 7.51 -16.72
C CYS A 411 -19.06 6.36 -17.70
N ASP A 412 -18.22 6.59 -18.71
CA ASP A 412 -17.92 5.58 -19.72
C ASP A 412 -17.24 4.34 -19.13
N THR A 413 -16.35 4.53 -18.14
CA THR A 413 -15.72 3.44 -17.39
C THR A 413 -16.75 2.52 -16.71
N ILE A 414 -17.80 3.09 -16.12
CA ILE A 414 -18.84 2.32 -15.40
C ILE A 414 -19.83 1.65 -16.36
N ILE A 415 -20.20 2.35 -17.44
CA ILE A 415 -21.22 1.83 -18.37
C ILE A 415 -20.65 0.89 -19.44
N GLU A 416 -19.34 0.89 -19.68
CA GLU A 416 -18.69 0.00 -20.67
C GLU A 416 -19.03 -1.48 -20.48
N PRO A 417 -18.92 -2.09 -19.27
CA PRO A 417 -19.33 -3.48 -19.06
C PRO A 417 -20.82 -3.70 -19.33
N ILE A 418 -21.68 -2.77 -18.93
CA ILE A 418 -23.15 -2.87 -19.13
C ILE A 418 -23.49 -2.88 -20.61
N LYS A 419 -22.86 -2.02 -21.42
CA LYS A 419 -22.98 -1.98 -22.88
C LYS A 419 -22.47 -3.26 -23.53
N TYR A 420 -21.28 -3.73 -23.10
CA TYR A 420 -20.66 -4.93 -23.65
C TYR A 420 -21.55 -6.17 -23.53
N TYR A 421 -22.17 -6.37 -22.36
CA TYR A 421 -23.09 -7.47 -22.11
C TYR A 421 -24.54 -7.17 -22.55
N LYS A 422 -24.79 -6.00 -23.17
CA LYS A 422 -26.11 -5.56 -23.66
C LYS A 422 -27.22 -5.62 -22.60
N ILE A 423 -26.88 -5.29 -21.34
CA ILE A 423 -27.84 -5.30 -20.22
C ILE A 423 -28.80 -4.14 -20.35
N LEU A 424 -28.29 -2.96 -20.71
CA LEU A 424 -29.04 -1.76 -21.02
C LEU A 424 -28.52 -1.21 -22.36
N THR A 425 -29.43 -0.74 -23.22
CA THR A 425 -29.11 -0.19 -24.55
C THR A 425 -29.43 1.29 -24.68
N ASN A 426 -30.41 1.77 -23.91
CA ASN A 426 -30.81 3.17 -23.91
C ASN A 426 -29.76 4.03 -23.19
N LYS A 427 -29.33 5.12 -23.83
CA LYS A 427 -28.31 6.03 -23.27
C LYS A 427 -28.74 6.67 -21.95
N LYS A 428 -30.02 7.02 -21.79
CA LYS A 428 -30.56 7.64 -20.56
C LYS A 428 -30.48 6.65 -19.40
N ASP A 429 -30.88 5.39 -19.62
CA ASP A 429 -30.86 4.34 -18.59
C ASP A 429 -29.45 3.98 -18.17
N LEU A 430 -28.51 3.96 -19.13
CA LEU A 430 -27.08 3.75 -18.85
C LEU A 430 -26.52 4.85 -17.93
N ILE A 431 -26.83 6.13 -18.19
CA ILE A 431 -26.37 7.26 -17.39
C ILE A 431 -27.02 7.19 -15.97
N ASN A 432 -28.32 6.94 -15.89
CA ASN A 432 -29.01 6.80 -14.62
C ASN A 432 -28.38 5.66 -13.79
N ARG A 433 -28.10 4.51 -14.41
CA ARG A 433 -27.44 3.39 -13.74
C ARG A 433 -26.03 3.75 -13.26
N ALA A 434 -25.28 4.54 -14.03
CA ALA A 434 -23.96 5.04 -13.61
C ALA A 434 -24.07 5.96 -12.39
N ILE A 435 -25.09 6.83 -12.32
CA ILE A 435 -25.37 7.69 -11.16
C ILE A 435 -25.66 6.84 -9.92
N GLU A 436 -26.58 5.88 -10.01
CA GLU A 436 -26.90 4.97 -8.91
C GLU A 436 -25.67 4.23 -8.38
N LEU A 437 -24.81 3.73 -9.29
CA LEU A 437 -23.59 3.02 -8.92
C LEU A 437 -22.55 3.95 -8.27
N LEU A 438 -22.46 5.21 -8.68
CA LEU A 438 -21.62 6.21 -8.02
C LEU A 438 -22.13 6.53 -6.61
N GLU A 439 -23.44 6.73 -6.44
CA GLU A 439 -24.05 6.95 -5.12
C GLU A 439 -23.83 5.76 -4.19
N ASP A 440 -23.92 4.53 -4.72
CA ASP A 440 -23.66 3.32 -3.96
C ASP A 440 -22.23 3.25 -3.41
N VAL A 441 -21.27 3.81 -4.14
CA VAL A 441 -19.87 3.90 -3.68
C VAL A 441 -19.54 5.22 -2.97
N GLY A 442 -20.57 6.06 -2.68
CA GLY A 442 -20.43 7.32 -1.96
C GLY A 442 -19.73 8.42 -2.76
N LEU A 443 -19.98 8.45 -4.07
CA LEU A 443 -19.56 9.53 -4.97
C LEU A 443 -20.80 10.22 -5.57
N THR A 444 -20.71 11.53 -5.85
CA THR A 444 -21.80 12.30 -6.45
C THR A 444 -21.79 12.21 -7.98
N SER A 445 -22.88 12.58 -8.61
CA SER A 445 -23.00 12.62 -10.08
C SER A 445 -22.02 13.59 -10.77
N GLU A 446 -21.45 14.55 -10.04
CA GLU A 446 -20.41 15.45 -10.55
C GLU A 446 -19.16 14.72 -11.04
N PHE A 447 -18.89 13.52 -10.49
CA PHE A 447 -17.75 12.70 -10.87
C PHE A 447 -17.90 12.06 -12.27
N LEU A 448 -19.10 11.97 -12.83
CA LEU A 448 -19.34 11.31 -14.13
C LEU A 448 -18.44 11.81 -15.26
N ARG A 449 -18.17 13.12 -15.30
CA ARG A 449 -17.38 13.75 -16.37
C ARG A 449 -15.89 13.78 -16.10
N ARG A 450 -15.45 13.46 -14.88
CA ARG A 450 -14.03 13.46 -14.49
C ARG A 450 -13.29 12.30 -15.12
N TYR A 451 -12.00 12.51 -15.33
CA TYR A 451 -11.06 11.49 -15.78
C TYR A 451 -10.28 10.90 -14.60
N PRO A 452 -9.70 9.69 -14.74
CA PRO A 452 -8.96 9.05 -13.64
C PRO A 452 -7.86 9.92 -13.02
N HIS A 453 -7.16 10.72 -13.80
CA HIS A 453 -6.09 11.60 -13.31
C HIS A 453 -6.60 12.77 -12.44
N GLU A 454 -7.89 13.11 -12.52
CA GLU A 454 -8.53 14.15 -11.71
C GLU A 454 -9.07 13.63 -10.37
N LEU A 455 -8.89 12.34 -10.08
CA LEU A 455 -9.41 11.66 -8.90
C LEU A 455 -8.29 11.36 -7.89
N SER A 456 -8.61 11.40 -6.59
CA SER A 456 -7.73 10.86 -5.55
C SER A 456 -7.65 9.31 -5.64
N GLY A 457 -6.65 8.70 -4.98
CA GLY A 457 -6.51 7.24 -4.93
C GLY A 457 -7.76 6.53 -4.43
N GLY A 458 -8.35 7.02 -3.33
CA GLY A 458 -9.60 6.48 -2.78
C GLY A 458 -10.82 6.67 -3.70
N GLN A 459 -10.91 7.80 -4.41
CA GLN A 459 -11.98 8.03 -5.39
C GLN A 459 -11.83 7.10 -6.59
N ARG A 460 -10.60 6.88 -7.11
CA ARG A 460 -10.34 5.90 -8.17
C ARG A 460 -10.73 4.50 -7.75
N GLN A 461 -10.38 4.09 -6.51
CA GLN A 461 -10.77 2.79 -5.98
C GLN A 461 -12.29 2.63 -5.93
N ARG A 462 -13.04 3.64 -5.50
CA ARG A 462 -14.50 3.63 -5.49
C ARG A 462 -15.08 3.52 -6.90
N VAL A 463 -14.51 4.20 -7.89
CA VAL A 463 -14.90 4.05 -9.31
C VAL A 463 -14.60 2.63 -9.81
N GLY A 464 -13.46 2.05 -9.45
CA GLY A 464 -13.12 0.65 -9.76
C GLY A 464 -14.12 -0.34 -9.15
N ILE A 465 -14.55 -0.09 -7.90
CA ILE A 465 -15.62 -0.87 -7.23
C ILE A 465 -16.95 -0.70 -7.98
N ALA A 466 -17.36 0.54 -8.32
CA ALA A 466 -18.58 0.82 -9.07
C ALA A 466 -18.61 0.07 -10.41
N ARG A 467 -17.49 0.05 -11.14
CA ARG A 467 -17.33 -0.73 -12.37
C ARG A 467 -17.49 -2.24 -12.12
N ALA A 468 -16.85 -2.77 -11.08
CA ALA A 468 -16.92 -4.20 -10.78
C ALA A 468 -18.35 -4.64 -10.40
N ILE A 469 -19.11 -3.83 -9.65
CA ILE A 469 -20.49 -4.16 -9.26
C ILE A 469 -21.53 -3.85 -10.36
N SER A 470 -21.16 -3.17 -11.45
CA SER A 470 -22.07 -2.74 -12.51
C SER A 470 -22.83 -3.88 -13.18
N LEU A 471 -22.24 -5.08 -13.21
CA LEU A 471 -22.82 -6.30 -13.77
C LEU A 471 -23.62 -7.11 -12.76
N ASN A 472 -23.76 -6.65 -11.51
CA ASN A 472 -24.37 -7.39 -10.39
C ASN A 472 -23.79 -8.82 -10.25
N PRO A 473 -22.46 -8.96 -10.06
CA PRO A 473 -21.79 -10.23 -10.02
C PRO A 473 -22.21 -11.05 -8.80
N LYS A 474 -21.95 -12.36 -8.82
CA LYS A 474 -22.15 -13.26 -7.68
C LYS A 474 -20.91 -13.38 -6.82
N ILE A 475 -19.74 -13.35 -7.44
CA ILE A 475 -18.44 -13.40 -6.76
C ILE A 475 -17.63 -12.16 -7.15
N ILE A 476 -17.04 -11.51 -6.15
CA ILE A 476 -16.07 -10.42 -6.34
C ILE A 476 -14.75 -10.84 -5.69
N ILE A 477 -13.70 -10.86 -6.47
CA ILE A 477 -12.34 -11.07 -6.00
C ILE A 477 -11.75 -9.69 -5.72
N CYS A 478 -11.42 -9.41 -4.46
CA CYS A 478 -10.76 -8.18 -4.04
C CYS A 478 -9.26 -8.48 -3.91
N ASP A 479 -8.47 -8.19 -4.96
CA ASP A 479 -7.02 -8.41 -4.95
C ASP A 479 -6.32 -7.19 -4.36
N GLU A 480 -5.98 -7.25 -3.07
CA GLU A 480 -5.34 -6.18 -2.30
C GLU A 480 -6.01 -4.80 -2.49
N ALA A 481 -7.34 -4.78 -2.59
CA ALA A 481 -8.14 -3.61 -2.96
C ALA A 481 -8.00 -2.38 -2.04
N VAL A 482 -7.31 -2.50 -0.90
CA VAL A 482 -7.10 -1.41 0.07
C VAL A 482 -5.63 -1.20 0.45
N SER A 483 -4.70 -1.96 -0.12
CA SER A 483 -3.28 -1.94 0.29
C SER A 483 -2.54 -0.64 -0.04
N ALA A 484 -2.94 0.03 -1.13
CA ALA A 484 -2.34 1.28 -1.59
C ALA A 484 -3.03 2.54 -1.01
N LEU A 485 -3.99 2.35 -0.11
CA LEU A 485 -4.77 3.44 0.48
C LEU A 485 -4.26 3.77 1.88
N ASP A 486 -4.33 5.05 2.25
CA ASP A 486 -4.08 5.45 3.64
C ASP A 486 -5.14 4.86 4.61
N VAL A 487 -4.79 4.78 5.89
CA VAL A 487 -5.59 4.07 6.91
C VAL A 487 -7.02 4.61 7.02
N SER A 488 -7.22 5.91 6.79
CA SER A 488 -8.55 6.54 6.88
C SER A 488 -9.44 6.17 5.70
N VAL A 489 -8.90 6.24 4.48
CA VAL A 489 -9.60 5.83 3.25
C VAL A 489 -9.81 4.32 3.23
N GLN A 490 -8.84 3.55 3.75
CA GLN A 490 -8.96 2.11 3.91
C GLN A 490 -10.20 1.72 4.74
N ALA A 491 -10.41 2.36 5.89
CA ALA A 491 -11.59 2.09 6.73
C ALA A 491 -12.90 2.43 5.99
N GLN A 492 -12.94 3.54 5.24
CA GLN A 492 -14.10 3.91 4.45
C GLN A 492 -14.42 2.88 3.36
N VAL A 493 -13.39 2.38 2.64
CA VAL A 493 -13.58 1.38 1.57
C VAL A 493 -13.98 0.03 2.15
N LEU A 494 -13.45 -0.39 3.31
CA LEU A 494 -13.85 -1.63 3.98
C LEU A 494 -15.31 -1.57 4.44
N ASN A 495 -15.74 -0.45 5.02
CA ASN A 495 -17.14 -0.21 5.39
C ASN A 495 -18.05 -0.22 4.16
N LEU A 496 -17.60 0.40 3.05
CA LEU A 496 -18.30 0.38 1.78
C LEU A 496 -18.50 -1.05 1.26
N LEU A 497 -17.45 -1.87 1.23
CA LEU A 497 -17.53 -3.28 0.78
C LEU A 497 -18.50 -4.09 1.64
N ASN A 498 -18.51 -3.88 2.97
CA ASN A 498 -19.48 -4.52 3.86
C ASN A 498 -20.94 -4.07 3.57
N LYS A 499 -21.15 -2.76 3.34
CA LYS A 499 -22.46 -2.22 2.94
C LYS A 499 -22.94 -2.81 1.62
N LEU A 500 -22.08 -2.87 0.62
CA LEU A 500 -22.39 -3.46 -0.69
C LEU A 500 -22.67 -4.97 -0.59
N LYS A 501 -21.90 -5.71 0.24
CA LYS A 501 -22.16 -7.13 0.52
C LYS A 501 -23.58 -7.34 1.03
N THR A 502 -24.00 -6.52 2.00
CA THR A 502 -25.35 -6.63 2.57
C THR A 502 -26.43 -6.23 1.56
N LYS A 503 -26.21 -5.16 0.78
CA LYS A 503 -27.18 -4.63 -0.18
C LYS A 503 -27.41 -5.59 -1.35
N TYR A 504 -26.35 -6.20 -1.89
CA TYR A 504 -26.37 -6.99 -3.12
C TYR A 504 -26.16 -8.49 -2.91
N ASN A 505 -25.96 -8.93 -1.67
CA ASN A 505 -25.63 -10.31 -1.29
C ASN A 505 -24.40 -10.86 -2.01
N PHE A 506 -23.34 -10.05 -2.12
CA PHE A 506 -22.09 -10.46 -2.77
C PHE A 506 -21.33 -11.50 -1.96
N THR A 507 -20.65 -12.40 -2.68
CA THR A 507 -19.67 -13.34 -2.14
C THR A 507 -18.27 -12.80 -2.44
N TYR A 508 -17.38 -12.74 -1.44
CA TYR A 508 -16.04 -12.18 -1.62
C TYR A 508 -14.94 -13.23 -1.50
N ILE A 509 -13.95 -13.18 -2.39
CA ILE A 509 -12.59 -13.68 -2.13
C ILE A 509 -11.73 -12.44 -1.83
N PHE A 510 -11.34 -12.28 -0.58
CA PHE A 510 -10.66 -11.08 -0.10
C PHE A 510 -9.17 -11.38 0.11
N ILE A 511 -8.33 -10.90 -0.81
CA ILE A 511 -6.88 -11.06 -0.77
C ILE A 511 -6.29 -9.84 -0.08
N SER A 512 -5.49 -10.07 0.96
CA SER A 512 -4.75 -9.01 1.65
C SER A 512 -3.52 -9.56 2.36
N HIS A 513 -2.51 -8.73 2.51
CA HIS A 513 -1.37 -8.99 3.37
C HIS A 513 -1.58 -8.41 4.79
N ASP A 514 -2.56 -7.51 4.99
CA ASP A 514 -2.93 -7.02 6.33
C ASP A 514 -3.91 -7.97 7.03
N LEU A 515 -3.36 -8.74 7.94
CA LEU A 515 -4.12 -9.70 8.72
C LEU A 515 -5.17 -9.06 9.64
N SER A 516 -5.00 -7.80 10.06
CA SER A 516 -5.99 -7.09 10.90
C SER A 516 -7.25 -6.79 10.08
N VAL A 517 -7.06 -6.38 8.82
CA VAL A 517 -8.14 -6.18 7.85
C VAL A 517 -8.87 -7.48 7.57
N VAL A 518 -8.12 -8.57 7.31
CA VAL A 518 -8.71 -9.88 7.02
C VAL A 518 -9.48 -10.41 8.23
N LYS A 519 -8.97 -10.25 9.44
CA LYS A 519 -9.70 -10.61 10.66
C LYS A 519 -11.02 -9.84 10.78
N HIS A 520 -11.04 -8.56 10.37
CA HIS A 520 -12.25 -7.75 10.40
C HIS A 520 -13.27 -8.16 9.34
N MET A 521 -12.83 -8.43 8.11
CA MET A 521 -13.70 -8.62 6.94
C MET A 521 -14.18 -10.07 6.78
N CYS A 522 -13.34 -11.08 7.10
CA CYS A 522 -13.54 -12.43 6.62
C CYS A 522 -14.30 -13.33 7.59
N ASP A 523 -15.10 -14.26 7.03
CA ASP A 523 -15.79 -15.32 7.74
C ASP A 523 -14.88 -16.53 7.93
N ASN A 524 -14.01 -16.81 6.95
CA ASN A 524 -13.02 -17.87 6.94
C ASN A 524 -11.72 -17.36 6.31
N ILE A 525 -10.56 -17.93 6.65
CA ILE A 525 -9.28 -17.58 6.04
C ILE A 525 -8.48 -18.79 5.59
N LEU A 526 -7.76 -18.60 4.49
CA LEU A 526 -6.77 -19.52 3.96
C LEU A 526 -5.39 -18.85 4.05
N VAL A 527 -4.46 -19.48 4.73
CA VAL A 527 -3.08 -19.00 4.84
C VAL A 527 -2.25 -19.69 3.76
N MET A 528 -1.77 -18.92 2.78
CA MET A 528 -0.94 -19.42 1.68
C MET A 528 0.54 -19.18 1.94
N ASN A 529 1.35 -20.19 1.60
CA ASN A 529 2.80 -20.12 1.63
C ASN A 529 3.38 -20.93 0.47
N LYS A 530 4.26 -20.32 -0.35
CA LYS A 530 4.96 -20.98 -1.47
C LYS A 530 4.03 -21.84 -2.34
N GLY A 531 2.88 -21.32 -2.70
CA GLY A 531 1.90 -22.00 -3.54
C GLY A 531 1.05 -23.06 -2.84
N LEU A 532 1.14 -23.25 -1.54
CA LEU A 532 0.37 -24.22 -0.75
C LEU A 532 -0.56 -23.51 0.24
N ILE A 533 -1.69 -24.15 0.58
CA ILE A 533 -2.52 -23.75 1.72
C ILE A 533 -1.96 -24.42 2.97
N GLU A 534 -1.37 -23.65 3.84
CA GLU A 534 -0.74 -24.12 5.10
C GLU A 534 -1.77 -24.34 6.21
N GLU A 535 -2.72 -23.43 6.33
CA GLU A 535 -3.72 -23.44 7.40
C GLU A 535 -5.01 -22.78 6.91
N SER A 536 -6.15 -23.29 7.36
CA SER A 536 -7.48 -22.73 7.04
C SER A 536 -8.38 -22.76 8.26
N GLY A 537 -9.34 -21.84 8.32
CA GLY A 537 -10.38 -21.83 9.36
C GLY A 537 -10.82 -20.45 9.80
N ASP A 538 -11.56 -20.42 10.89
CA ASP A 538 -12.07 -19.22 11.54
C ASP A 538 -10.94 -18.25 11.91
N PRO A 539 -10.98 -16.99 11.44
CA PRO A 539 -9.97 -15.99 11.76
C PRO A 539 -9.73 -15.86 13.27
N ASP A 540 -10.78 -15.81 14.09
CA ASP A 540 -10.62 -15.65 15.55
C ASP A 540 -9.87 -16.81 16.19
N LYS A 541 -10.09 -18.03 15.71
CA LYS A 541 -9.37 -19.20 16.21
C LYS A 541 -7.92 -19.21 15.76
N ILE A 542 -7.67 -18.92 14.47
CA ILE A 542 -6.30 -18.92 13.91
C ILE A 542 -5.45 -17.83 14.56
N PHE A 543 -6.02 -16.64 14.81
CA PHE A 543 -5.27 -15.54 15.46
C PHE A 543 -4.92 -15.83 16.93
N VAL A 544 -5.77 -16.56 17.65
CA VAL A 544 -5.52 -16.91 19.06
C VAL A 544 -4.59 -18.12 19.19
N LYS A 545 -4.80 -19.15 18.35
CA LYS A 545 -4.08 -20.42 18.45
C LYS A 545 -3.68 -20.94 17.06
N PRO A 546 -2.72 -20.27 16.38
CA PRO A 546 -2.22 -20.74 15.09
C PRO A 546 -1.48 -22.08 15.25
N LYS A 547 -1.76 -23.03 14.34
CA LYS A 547 -1.17 -24.38 14.39
C LYS A 547 0.18 -24.45 13.68
N LYS A 548 0.32 -23.73 12.57
CA LYS A 548 1.52 -23.78 11.72
C LYS A 548 2.55 -22.73 12.09
N LYS A 549 3.85 -23.07 11.98
CA LYS A 549 4.96 -22.14 12.27
C LYS A 549 4.90 -20.88 11.42
N TYR A 550 4.57 -21.02 10.16
CA TYR A 550 4.44 -19.89 9.22
C TYR A 550 3.31 -18.94 9.63
N THR A 551 2.13 -19.47 9.97
CA THR A 551 1.00 -18.67 10.47
C THR A 551 1.36 -17.90 11.75
N LYS A 552 2.10 -18.54 12.67
CA LYS A 552 2.61 -17.87 13.89
C LYS A 552 3.52 -16.70 13.55
N LYS A 553 4.46 -16.91 12.60
CA LYS A 553 5.39 -15.85 12.14
C LYS A 553 4.62 -14.66 11.55
N LEU A 554 3.64 -14.92 10.69
CA LEU A 554 2.79 -13.88 10.08
C LEU A 554 2.03 -13.07 11.14
N ILE A 555 1.39 -13.73 12.10
CA ILE A 555 0.62 -13.05 13.16
C ILE A 555 1.54 -12.22 14.07
N GLN A 556 2.75 -12.70 14.38
CA GLN A 556 3.75 -11.97 15.17
C GLN A 556 4.36 -10.78 14.42
N ALA A 557 4.28 -10.77 13.09
CA ALA A 557 4.75 -9.65 12.28
C ALA A 557 3.77 -8.47 12.28
N ILE A 558 2.49 -8.68 12.65
CA ILE A 558 1.49 -7.60 12.73
C ILE A 558 1.99 -6.51 13.70
N PRO A 559 2.03 -5.24 13.29
CA PRO A 559 2.54 -4.14 14.11
C PRO A 559 1.72 -3.87 15.38
#